data_fa643414628ab2ae235bd718fd90809b
#
_entry.id   fa643414628ab2ae235bd718fd90809b
#
_cell.length_a   1.000
_cell.length_b   1.000
_cell.length_c   1.000
_cell.angle_alpha   90.00
_cell.angle_beta   90.00
_cell.angle_gamma   90.00
#
_symmetry.space_group_name_H-M   'P 1'
#
loop_
_entity.id
_entity.type
_entity.pdbx_description
1 polymer ?
#
loop_
_entity_poly.entity_id
_entity_poly.type
_entity_poly.pdbx_seq_one_letter_code
_entity_poly.pdbx_strand_id
1 'polypeptide(L)'
;MKINQISISLIIPDKDIISIEFGDIDKIIFKDSSKATEMFKILNQLSFSIVRIDEVTIDLSQIAFCYAAPDNNGWELYLDKY
;
A
#
# COMPACT_ATOMS: atom_id res chain seq x y z
N MET A 1 24.29 9.93 18.21
CA MET A 1 24.35 9.91 16.77
C MET A 1 22.97 9.89 16.17
N LYS A 2 22.84 10.63 15.13
CA LYS A 2 21.55 10.70 14.46
C LYS A 2 21.42 9.62 13.41
N ILE A 3 20.33 8.92 13.45
CA ILE A 3 20.05 7.93 12.44
C ILE A 3 19.37 8.63 11.26
N ASN A 4 19.97 8.50 10.12
CA ASN A 4 19.37 9.04 8.92
C ASN A 4 18.18 8.17 8.54
N GLN A 5 17.09 8.82 8.27
CA GLN A 5 15.95 8.13 7.72
C GLN A 5 16.24 7.79 6.29
N ILE A 6 16.16 6.51 6.01
CA ILE A 6 16.31 6.04 4.65
C ILE A 6 14.91 5.95 4.09
N SER A 7 14.69 6.66 3.00
CA SER A 7 13.42 6.55 2.29
C SER A 7 13.39 5.22 1.58
N ILE A 8 12.57 4.32 2.08
CA ILE A 8 12.42 3.02 1.49
C ILE A 8 11.10 3.00 0.74
N SER A 9 11.17 2.69 -0.53
CA SER A 9 10.00 2.59 -1.38
C SER A 9 9.58 1.13 -1.49
N LEU A 10 8.31 0.87 -1.28
CA LEU A 10 7.73 -0.41 -1.60
C LEU A 10 7.21 -0.34 -3.02
N ILE A 11 7.81 -1.13 -3.90
CA ILE A 11 7.42 -1.15 -5.30
C ILE A 11 6.49 -2.32 -5.54
N ILE A 12 5.29 -2.03 -6.00
CA ILE A 12 4.28 -3.03 -6.31
C ILE A 12 4.16 -3.11 -7.82
N PRO A 13 4.40 -4.28 -8.42
CA PRO A 13 4.27 -4.43 -9.87
C PRO A 13 2.86 -4.12 -10.35
N ASP A 14 2.75 -3.28 -11.35
CA ASP A 14 1.47 -2.88 -11.91
C ASP A 14 0.65 -4.08 -12.40
N LYS A 15 1.32 -5.12 -12.87
CA LYS A 15 0.66 -6.33 -13.36
C LYS A 15 -0.16 -7.05 -12.28
N ASP A 16 0.12 -6.80 -11.01
CA ASP A 16 -0.58 -7.43 -9.91
C ASP A 16 -1.83 -6.65 -9.49
N ILE A 17 -2.06 -5.50 -10.10
CA ILE A 17 -3.08 -4.54 -9.69
C ILE A 17 -4.21 -4.51 -10.70
N ILE A 18 -5.46 -4.51 -10.20
CA ILE A 18 -6.64 -4.28 -11.01
C ILE A 18 -6.87 -2.78 -11.16
N SER A 19 -6.87 -2.08 -10.03
CA SER A 19 -7.12 -0.64 -10.04
C SER A 19 -6.62 -0.01 -8.75
N ILE A 20 -6.50 1.31 -8.77
CA ILE A 20 -6.17 2.12 -7.60
C ILE A 20 -7.23 3.20 -7.53
N GLU A 21 -7.83 3.35 -6.35
CA GLU A 21 -8.82 4.38 -6.10
C GLU A 21 -8.29 5.33 -5.04
N PHE A 22 -8.42 6.61 -5.30
CA PHE A 22 -7.97 7.66 -4.39
C PHE A 22 -9.18 8.35 -3.76
N GLY A 23 -9.06 8.69 -2.49
CA GLY A 23 -10.07 9.38 -1.75
C GLY A 23 -9.61 9.61 -0.32
N ASP A 24 -10.53 9.71 0.61
CA ASP A 24 -10.18 9.76 2.03
C ASP A 24 -9.48 8.48 2.45
N ILE A 25 -9.85 7.39 1.81
CA ILE A 25 -9.17 6.12 1.92
C ILE A 25 -8.68 5.76 0.53
N ASP A 26 -7.38 5.61 0.38
CA ASP A 26 -6.84 5.11 -0.87
C ASP A 26 -6.96 3.59 -0.87
N LYS A 27 -7.32 3.03 -2.00
CA LYS A 27 -7.50 1.59 -2.15
C LYS A 27 -6.65 1.08 -3.28
N ILE A 28 -5.94 -0.01 -3.02
CA ILE A 28 -5.21 -0.73 -4.05
C ILE A 28 -5.90 -2.07 -4.21
N ILE A 29 -6.45 -2.32 -5.37
CA ILE A 29 -7.22 -3.53 -5.65
C ILE A 29 -6.34 -4.49 -6.42
N PHE A 30 -6.06 -5.62 -5.81
CA PHE A 30 -5.16 -6.63 -6.35
C PHE A 30 -5.92 -7.71 -7.10
N LYS A 31 -5.25 -8.31 -8.07
CA LYS A 31 -5.81 -9.45 -8.80
C LYS A 31 -5.85 -10.70 -7.95
N ASP A 32 -4.98 -10.79 -6.95
CA ASP A 32 -4.80 -11.97 -6.11
C ASP A 32 -4.87 -11.56 -4.64
N SER A 33 -5.70 -12.24 -3.89
CA SER A 33 -5.86 -12.01 -2.45
C SER A 33 -4.56 -12.14 -1.68
N SER A 34 -3.74 -13.09 -2.07
CA SER A 34 -2.49 -13.34 -1.36
C SER A 34 -1.56 -12.12 -1.45
N LYS A 35 -1.62 -11.39 -2.55
CA LYS A 35 -0.80 -10.19 -2.72
C LYS A 35 -1.24 -9.08 -1.78
N ALA A 36 -2.53 -8.86 -1.63
CA ALA A 36 -3.03 -7.84 -0.71
C ALA A 36 -2.60 -8.14 0.71
N THR A 37 -2.74 -9.40 1.13
CA THR A 37 -2.35 -9.83 2.46
C THR A 37 -0.84 -9.72 2.66
N GLU A 38 -0.06 -10.09 1.65
CA GLU A 38 1.39 -9.98 1.69
C GLU A 38 1.84 -8.53 1.85
N MET A 39 1.25 -7.64 1.06
CA MET A 39 1.60 -6.22 1.14
C MET A 39 1.19 -5.61 2.47
N PHE A 40 0.04 -6.01 3.01
CA PHE A 40 -0.38 -5.58 4.32
C PHE A 40 0.64 -5.99 5.40
N LYS A 41 1.10 -7.23 5.38
CA LYS A 41 2.09 -7.71 6.34
C LYS A 41 3.40 -6.95 6.21
N ILE A 42 3.86 -6.74 5.00
CA ILE A 42 5.10 -6.02 4.74
C ILE A 42 5.01 -4.59 5.26
N LEU A 43 3.91 -3.91 5.00
CA LEU A 43 3.73 -2.53 5.43
C LEU A 43 3.64 -2.40 6.96
N ASN A 44 3.18 -3.43 7.63
CA ASN A 44 3.13 -3.42 9.10
C ASN A 44 4.45 -3.83 9.76
N GLN A 45 5.31 -4.55 9.06
CA GLN A 45 6.55 -5.05 9.62
C GLN A 45 7.74 -4.13 9.34
N LEU A 46 7.71 -3.43 8.23
CA LEU A 46 8.81 -2.60 7.78
C LEU A 46 8.36 -1.16 7.61
N SER A 47 9.28 -0.25 7.87
CA SER A 47 9.00 1.18 7.73
C SER A 47 9.31 1.61 6.30
N PHE A 48 8.26 1.87 5.55
CA PHE A 48 8.38 2.43 4.21
C PHE A 48 7.92 3.89 4.23
N SER A 49 8.48 4.69 3.34
CA SER A 49 8.05 6.08 3.17
C SER A 49 7.03 6.21 2.07
N ILE A 50 7.14 5.38 1.07
CA ILE A 50 6.41 5.53 -0.19
C ILE A 50 6.02 4.16 -0.72
N VAL A 51 4.82 4.08 -1.28
CA VAL A 51 4.43 2.96 -2.13
C VAL A 51 4.44 3.46 -3.56
N ARG A 52 5.10 2.73 -4.44
CA ARG A 52 5.15 3.05 -5.86
C ARG A 52 4.54 1.94 -6.69
N ILE A 53 3.62 2.31 -7.55
CA ILE A 53 2.99 1.41 -8.51
C ILE A 53 3.07 2.11 -9.85
N ASP A 54 4.01 1.69 -10.70
CA ASP A 54 4.31 2.35 -11.96
C ASP A 54 4.58 3.85 -11.72
N GLU A 55 3.78 4.74 -12.27
CA GLU A 55 3.94 6.18 -12.08
C GLU A 55 3.22 6.70 -10.84
N VAL A 56 2.43 5.87 -10.19
CA VAL A 56 1.67 6.27 -9.01
C VAL A 56 2.56 6.19 -7.78
N THR A 57 2.53 7.26 -6.99
CA THR A 57 3.28 7.35 -5.75
C THR A 57 2.31 7.67 -4.62
N ILE A 58 2.36 6.88 -3.55
CA ILE A 58 1.55 7.10 -2.36
C ILE A 58 2.50 7.40 -1.20
N ASP A 59 2.32 8.57 -0.60
CA ASP A 59 3.13 9.00 0.53
C ASP A 59 2.58 8.40 1.81
N LEU A 60 3.31 7.47 2.39
CA LEU A 60 2.85 6.75 3.58
C LEU A 60 2.85 7.60 4.83
N SER A 61 3.51 8.77 4.83
CA SER A 61 3.44 9.68 5.96
C SER A 61 2.02 10.25 6.16
N GLN A 62 1.20 10.20 5.13
CA GLN A 62 -0.19 10.66 5.17
C GLN A 62 -1.16 9.57 5.64
N ILE A 63 -0.67 8.37 5.85
CA ILE A 63 -1.51 7.21 6.14
C ILE A 63 -1.52 6.93 7.63
N ALA A 64 -2.71 6.92 8.22
CA ALA A 64 -2.90 6.61 9.63
C ALA A 64 -2.97 5.10 9.85
N PHE A 65 -3.71 4.41 9.00
CA PHE A 65 -3.92 2.97 9.10
C PHE A 65 -3.81 2.31 7.76
N CYS A 66 -3.23 1.12 7.76
CA CYS A 66 -3.21 0.25 6.60
C CYS A 66 -3.85 -1.06 7.00
N TYR A 67 -4.78 -1.54 6.21
CA TYR A 67 -5.41 -2.83 6.45
C TYR A 67 -5.84 -3.47 5.14
N ALA A 68 -5.97 -4.78 5.16
CA ALA A 68 -6.41 -5.53 3.99
C ALA A 68 -7.75 -6.17 4.33
N ALA A 69 -8.65 -6.14 3.37
CA ALA A 69 -9.95 -6.76 3.52
C ALA A 69 -10.35 -7.43 2.23
N PRO A 70 -10.96 -8.62 2.32
CA PRO A 70 -11.59 -9.21 1.16
C PRO A 70 -12.83 -8.41 0.82
N ASP A 71 -12.97 -8.06 -0.43
CA ASP A 71 -14.17 -7.42 -0.92
C ASP A 71 -14.85 -8.37 -1.91
N ASN A 72 -16.03 -8.01 -2.33
CA ASN A 72 -16.85 -8.84 -3.22
C ASN A 72 -16.13 -9.19 -4.52
N ASN A 73 -15.26 -8.32 -4.97
CA ASN A 73 -14.59 -8.47 -6.26
C ASN A 73 -13.10 -8.72 -6.15
N GLY A 74 -12.60 -8.99 -4.95
CA GLY A 74 -11.19 -9.22 -4.83
C GLY A 74 -10.64 -8.71 -3.53
N TRP A 75 -9.44 -8.29 -3.59
CA TRP A 75 -8.64 -8.12 -2.42
C TRP A 75 -8.09 -6.72 -2.42
N GLU A 76 -8.52 -5.96 -1.45
CA GLU A 76 -8.20 -4.56 -1.37
C GLU A 76 -7.25 -4.30 -0.22
N LEU A 77 -6.26 -3.48 -0.49
CA LEU A 77 -5.41 -2.90 0.52
C LEU A 77 -5.89 -1.48 0.74
N TYR A 78 -6.31 -1.17 1.95
CA TYR A 78 -6.81 0.14 2.31
C TYR A 78 -5.73 0.96 2.99
N LEU A 79 -5.60 2.21 2.57
CA LEU A 79 -4.67 3.17 3.14
C LEU A 79 -5.49 4.35 3.63
N ASP A 80 -5.85 4.32 4.91
CA ASP A 80 -6.71 5.30 5.52
C ASP A 80 -5.88 6.51 5.96
N LYS A 81 -6.19 7.68 5.46
CA LYS A 81 -5.45 8.88 5.73
C LYS A 81 -5.82 9.49 7.08
N TYR A 82 -4.91 10.30 7.59
CA TYR A 82 -5.17 11.10 8.79
C TYR A 82 -6.33 12.06 8.60
#